data_e4dad941450150fed8888bb5320336e1
#
_entry.id   e4dad941450150fed8888bb5320336e1
#
_cell.length_a   1.000
_cell.length_b   1.000
_cell.length_c   1.000
_cell.angle_alpha   90.00
_cell.angle_beta   90.00
_cell.angle_gamma   90.00
#
_symmetry.space_group_name_H-M   'P 1'
#
loop_
_entity.id
_entity.type
_entity.pdbx_description
1 polymer ?
#
loop_
_entity_poly.entity_id
_entity_poly.type
_entity_poly.pdbx_seq_one_letter_code
_entity_poly.pdbx_strand_id
1 'polypeptide(L)'
;VLDMTIANVSVPNIAGSLGASTSQGTWVITSYAVAEAITVPLTGWLAARFGAVRVFVTAMGLFGLFSALCGLSTSLGMLVFARICQGLAGGPLMPLSQTLLLRIFPAEKAPAAIGLWSMTTLVAPVLGPILGGYLCEEYSWPWIFYINLPIALGCAFIGWRLLQRYEAPLIRNPIDRIGLVLLVVWVGALQLMLDEGKNLDWFASGQIVALAVVALIGFVAFLIWELHDPHPIVDLRVFRH
;
A
#
# COMPACT_ATOMS: atom_id res chain seq x y z
N VAL A 1 -4.20 -6.35 -1.53
CA VAL A 1 -4.98 -7.16 -0.54
C VAL A 1 -4.48 -8.59 -0.52
N LEU A 2 -4.53 -9.34 -1.64
CA LEU A 2 -4.11 -10.76 -1.69
C LEU A 2 -2.66 -10.97 -1.21
N ASP A 3 -1.72 -10.15 -1.66
CA ASP A 3 -0.31 -10.20 -1.26
C ASP A 3 -0.12 -10.09 0.26
N MET A 4 -0.84 -9.17 0.91
CA MET A 4 -0.78 -9.01 2.36
C MET A 4 -1.33 -10.23 3.11
N THR A 5 -2.45 -10.79 2.64
CA THR A 5 -3.10 -11.92 3.32
C THR A 5 -2.31 -13.22 3.16
N ILE A 6 -1.69 -13.43 2.00
CA ILE A 6 -0.76 -14.55 1.77
C ILE A 6 0.47 -14.41 2.67
N ALA A 7 1.09 -13.23 2.68
CA ALA A 7 2.30 -12.98 3.47
C ALA A 7 2.04 -13.12 4.97
N ASN A 8 0.88 -12.68 5.47
CA ASN A 8 0.54 -12.75 6.90
C ASN A 8 0.53 -14.18 7.43
N VAL A 9 -0.06 -15.12 6.71
CA VAL A 9 -0.09 -16.55 7.09
C VAL A 9 1.30 -17.18 7.01
N SER A 10 2.16 -16.66 6.13
CA SER A 10 3.50 -17.18 5.87
C SER A 10 4.59 -16.67 6.83
N VAL A 11 4.28 -15.71 7.72
CA VAL A 11 5.25 -15.12 8.67
C VAL A 11 6.04 -16.16 9.46
N PRO A 12 5.43 -17.22 10.04
CA PRO A 12 6.21 -18.22 10.78
C PRO A 12 7.23 -18.96 9.91
N ASN A 13 6.85 -19.32 8.67
CA ASN A 13 7.72 -20.00 7.72
C ASN A 13 8.88 -19.10 7.26
N ILE A 14 8.59 -17.82 7.01
CA ILE A 14 9.59 -16.80 6.65
C ILE A 14 10.57 -16.60 7.79
N ALA A 15 10.08 -16.36 9.01
CA ALA A 15 10.91 -16.14 10.19
C ALA A 15 11.80 -17.36 10.47
N GLY A 16 11.23 -18.56 10.45
CA GLY A 16 11.98 -19.81 10.67
C GLY A 16 13.10 -20.01 9.64
N SER A 17 12.83 -19.77 8.36
CA SER A 17 13.83 -19.96 7.31
C SER A 17 14.93 -18.91 7.30
N LEU A 18 14.65 -17.70 7.78
CA LEU A 18 15.61 -16.58 7.87
C LEU A 18 16.30 -16.49 9.25
N GLY A 19 16.07 -17.48 10.14
CA GLY A 19 16.68 -17.52 11.47
C GLY A 19 16.23 -16.38 12.39
N ALA A 20 15.02 -15.88 12.19
CA ALA A 20 14.42 -14.80 12.97
C ALA A 20 13.33 -15.31 13.90
N SER A 21 13.01 -14.55 14.96
CA SER A 21 11.85 -14.83 15.79
C SER A 21 10.55 -14.47 15.06
N THR A 22 9.42 -15.06 15.47
CA THR A 22 8.12 -14.76 14.89
C THR A 22 7.76 -13.27 15.06
N SER A 23 8.11 -12.67 16.21
CA SER A 23 7.91 -11.24 16.43
C SER A 23 8.76 -10.34 15.49
N GLN A 24 9.97 -10.78 15.15
CA GLN A 24 10.76 -10.10 14.13
C GLN A 24 10.17 -10.30 12.72
N GLY A 25 9.60 -11.48 12.46
CA GLY A 25 8.94 -11.79 11.20
C GLY A 25 7.71 -10.91 10.92
N THR A 26 7.01 -10.41 11.94
CA THR A 26 5.87 -9.49 11.75
C THR A 26 6.26 -8.19 11.05
N TRP A 27 7.53 -7.76 11.14
CA TRP A 27 8.03 -6.61 10.42
C TRP A 27 7.89 -6.72 8.89
N VAL A 28 7.81 -7.92 8.35
CA VAL A 28 7.53 -8.16 6.92
C VAL A 28 6.15 -7.60 6.53
N ILE A 29 5.18 -7.67 7.43
CA ILE A 29 3.82 -7.16 7.22
C ILE A 29 3.75 -5.67 7.57
N THR A 30 4.21 -5.31 8.78
CA THR A 30 4.16 -3.94 9.30
C THR A 30 4.88 -2.96 8.38
N SER A 31 6.09 -3.29 7.90
CA SER A 31 6.85 -2.41 7.01
C SER A 31 6.13 -2.12 5.69
N TYR A 32 5.49 -3.13 5.11
CA TYR A 32 4.67 -2.98 3.92
C TYR A 32 3.45 -2.10 4.22
N ALA A 33 2.72 -2.38 5.30
CA ALA A 33 1.51 -1.66 5.66
C ALA A 33 1.77 -0.17 5.94
N VAL A 34 2.85 0.15 6.67
CA VAL A 34 3.28 1.54 6.90
C VAL A 34 3.59 2.25 5.59
N ALA A 35 4.37 1.62 4.70
CA ALA A 35 4.74 2.20 3.42
C ALA A 35 3.52 2.41 2.50
N GLU A 36 2.60 1.45 2.46
CA GLU A 36 1.34 1.55 1.72
C GLU A 36 0.48 2.68 2.28
N ALA A 37 0.28 2.74 3.60
CA ALA A 37 -0.54 3.76 4.27
C ALA A 37 -0.05 5.19 4.01
N ILE A 38 1.27 5.40 3.92
CA ILE A 38 1.88 6.69 3.59
C ILE A 38 1.60 7.08 2.12
N THR A 39 1.62 6.12 1.19
CA THR A 39 1.52 6.42 -0.25
C THR A 39 0.08 6.53 -0.75
N VAL A 40 -0.90 5.94 -0.06
CA VAL A 40 -2.32 6.05 -0.42
C VAL A 40 -2.79 7.50 -0.54
N PRO A 41 -2.58 8.40 0.43
CA PRO A 41 -2.99 9.81 0.31
C PRO A 41 -2.26 10.58 -0.80
N LEU A 42 -1.03 10.18 -1.15
CA LEU A 42 -0.25 10.80 -2.21
C LEU A 42 -0.77 10.47 -3.62
N THR A 43 -1.65 9.49 -3.74
CA THR A 43 -2.12 9.00 -5.04
C THR A 43 -2.73 10.09 -5.90
N GLY A 44 -3.51 11.00 -5.31
CA GLY A 44 -4.13 12.12 -6.03
C GLY A 44 -3.11 13.05 -6.66
N TRP A 45 -2.07 13.44 -5.89
CA TRP A 45 -0.99 14.28 -6.39
C TRP A 45 -0.15 13.56 -7.46
N LEU A 46 0.20 12.30 -7.24
CA LEU A 46 0.92 11.48 -8.22
C LEU A 46 0.15 11.38 -9.55
N ALA A 47 -1.15 11.10 -9.47
CA ALA A 47 -2.00 10.98 -10.64
C ALA A 47 -2.15 12.31 -11.41
N ALA A 48 -2.28 13.43 -10.71
CA ALA A 48 -2.37 14.75 -11.33
C ALA A 48 -1.06 15.15 -12.02
N ARG A 49 0.10 14.86 -11.39
CA ARG A 49 1.40 15.27 -11.89
C ARG A 49 1.97 14.39 -13.00
N PHE A 50 1.82 13.08 -12.89
CA PHE A 50 2.44 12.10 -13.79
C PHE A 50 1.44 11.39 -14.69
N GLY A 51 0.15 11.51 -14.39
CA GLY A 51 -0.93 10.85 -15.09
C GLY A 51 -1.39 9.58 -14.38
N ALA A 52 -2.70 9.42 -14.25
CA ALA A 52 -3.29 8.31 -13.49
C ALA A 52 -2.92 6.94 -14.08
N VAL A 53 -2.97 6.80 -15.42
CA VAL A 53 -2.63 5.55 -16.10
C VAL A 53 -1.14 5.23 -15.99
N ARG A 54 -0.28 6.24 -16.18
CA ARG A 54 1.17 6.07 -16.07
C ARG A 54 1.56 5.65 -14.66
N VAL A 55 1.01 6.33 -13.63
CA VAL A 55 1.27 5.98 -12.23
C VAL A 55 0.79 4.58 -11.92
N PHE A 56 -0.41 4.20 -12.37
CA PHE A 56 -0.95 2.86 -12.17
C PHE A 56 -0.06 1.77 -12.78
N VAL A 57 0.34 1.93 -14.05
CA VAL A 57 1.16 0.94 -14.77
C VAL A 57 2.58 0.85 -14.19
N THR A 58 3.21 1.99 -13.88
CA THR A 58 4.54 2.00 -13.27
C THR A 58 4.51 1.43 -11.85
N ALA A 59 3.50 1.78 -11.05
CA ALA A 59 3.31 1.23 -9.71
C ALA A 59 3.11 -0.30 -9.76
N MET A 60 2.31 -0.80 -10.71
CA MET A 60 2.11 -2.23 -10.91
C MET A 60 3.41 -2.95 -11.31
N GLY A 61 4.19 -2.38 -12.23
CA GLY A 61 5.49 -2.91 -12.63
C GLY A 61 6.51 -2.93 -11.49
N LEU A 62 6.60 -1.83 -10.74
CA LEU A 62 7.45 -1.73 -9.55
C LEU A 62 7.01 -2.69 -8.43
N PHE A 63 5.71 -2.84 -8.21
CA PHE A 63 5.16 -3.80 -7.27
C PHE A 63 5.60 -5.23 -7.62
N GLY A 64 5.50 -5.62 -8.89
CA GLY A 64 5.99 -6.93 -9.36
C GLY A 64 7.50 -7.09 -9.18
N LEU A 65 8.29 -6.06 -9.53
CA LEU A 65 9.74 -6.06 -9.36
C LEU A 65 10.15 -6.23 -7.88
N PHE A 66 9.56 -5.45 -6.98
CA PHE A 66 9.84 -5.55 -5.55
C PHE A 66 9.30 -6.84 -4.95
N SER A 67 8.22 -7.40 -5.48
CA SER A 67 7.75 -8.74 -5.11
C SER A 67 8.79 -9.80 -5.46
N ALA A 68 9.38 -9.74 -6.66
CA ALA A 68 10.48 -10.63 -7.03
C ALA A 68 11.70 -10.48 -6.10
N LEU A 69 12.05 -9.24 -5.72
CA LEU A 69 13.12 -8.98 -4.75
C LEU A 69 12.81 -9.53 -3.36
N CYS A 70 11.54 -9.49 -2.92
CA CYS A 70 11.11 -10.14 -1.68
C CYS A 70 11.39 -11.65 -1.73
N GLY A 71 11.04 -12.32 -2.83
CA GLY A 71 11.31 -13.75 -3.02
C GLY A 71 12.80 -14.11 -3.10
N LEU A 72 13.66 -13.19 -3.55
CA LEU A 72 15.11 -13.36 -3.62
C LEU A 72 15.83 -13.00 -2.31
N SER A 73 15.11 -12.56 -1.28
CA SER A 73 15.72 -12.09 -0.04
C SER A 73 16.36 -13.23 0.75
N THR A 74 17.60 -13.03 1.15
CA THR A 74 18.40 -13.99 1.93
C THR A 74 18.53 -13.62 3.42
N SER A 75 17.97 -12.46 3.81
CA SER A 75 17.94 -11.98 5.19
C SER A 75 16.65 -11.24 5.48
N LEU A 76 16.25 -11.21 6.77
CA LEU A 76 15.05 -10.46 7.18
C LEU A 76 15.17 -8.97 6.85
N GLY A 77 16.34 -8.35 7.04
CA GLY A 77 16.55 -6.94 6.73
C GLY A 77 16.37 -6.62 5.24
N MET A 78 16.87 -7.48 4.34
CA MET A 78 16.67 -7.35 2.90
C MET A 78 15.18 -7.50 2.53
N LEU A 79 14.50 -8.46 3.15
CA LEU A 79 13.07 -8.68 2.92
C LEU A 79 12.25 -7.48 3.39
N VAL A 80 12.49 -6.96 4.59
CA VAL A 80 11.82 -5.76 5.12
C VAL A 80 12.04 -4.54 4.22
N PHE A 81 13.27 -4.32 3.74
CA PHE A 81 13.56 -3.25 2.79
C PHE A 81 12.77 -3.41 1.48
N ALA A 82 12.77 -4.62 0.90
CA ALA A 82 12.00 -4.91 -0.31
C ALA A 82 10.48 -4.72 -0.09
N ARG A 83 9.97 -5.08 1.10
CA ARG A 83 8.57 -4.87 1.50
C ARG A 83 8.22 -3.38 1.63
N ILE A 84 9.10 -2.55 2.16
CA ILE A 84 8.91 -1.09 2.17
C ILE A 84 8.76 -0.58 0.73
N CYS A 85 9.68 -0.93 -0.15
CA CYS A 85 9.64 -0.52 -1.56
C CYS A 85 8.37 -1.04 -2.27
N GLN A 86 7.96 -2.27 -1.99
CA GLN A 86 6.73 -2.87 -2.52
C GLN A 86 5.49 -2.15 -2.01
N GLY A 87 5.43 -1.78 -0.72
CA GLY A 87 4.34 -1.01 -0.13
C GLY A 87 4.22 0.39 -0.72
N LEU A 88 5.35 1.09 -0.91
CA LEU A 88 5.37 2.39 -1.59
C LEU A 88 4.82 2.30 -3.03
N ALA A 89 5.13 1.23 -3.75
CA ALA A 89 4.59 0.99 -5.08
C ALA A 89 3.11 0.54 -5.03
N GLY A 90 2.72 -0.23 -4.01
CA GLY A 90 1.37 -0.78 -3.84
C GLY A 90 0.30 0.24 -3.49
N GLY A 91 0.64 1.27 -2.69
CA GLY A 91 -0.31 2.25 -2.16
C GLY A 91 -1.22 2.90 -3.21
N PRO A 92 -0.71 3.39 -4.34
CA PRO A 92 -1.53 4.00 -5.36
C PRO A 92 -2.45 3.03 -6.12
N LEU A 93 -2.22 1.71 -6.07
CA LEU A 93 -2.91 0.74 -6.94
C LEU A 93 -4.42 0.66 -6.66
N MET A 94 -4.82 0.59 -5.38
CA MET A 94 -6.23 0.50 -5.01
C MET A 94 -7.03 1.76 -5.42
N PRO A 95 -6.65 2.97 -5.00
CA PRO A 95 -7.36 4.19 -5.37
C PRO A 95 -7.38 4.43 -6.88
N LEU A 96 -6.26 4.17 -7.57
CA LEU A 96 -6.19 4.34 -9.01
C LEU A 96 -7.01 3.32 -9.78
N SER A 97 -7.06 2.06 -9.34
CA SER A 97 -7.90 1.04 -9.96
C SER A 97 -9.37 1.44 -9.94
N GLN A 98 -9.86 1.95 -8.81
CA GLN A 98 -11.22 2.44 -8.67
C GLN A 98 -11.47 3.70 -9.53
N THR A 99 -10.56 4.66 -9.50
CA THR A 99 -10.65 5.89 -10.29
C THR A 99 -10.67 5.61 -11.79
N LEU A 100 -9.79 4.74 -12.27
CA LEU A 100 -9.71 4.36 -13.68
C LEU A 100 -10.94 3.55 -14.11
N LEU A 101 -11.45 2.68 -13.25
CA LEU A 101 -12.69 1.94 -13.48
C LEU A 101 -13.86 2.92 -13.75
N LEU A 102 -14.01 3.93 -12.89
CA LEU A 102 -15.07 4.94 -13.02
C LEU A 102 -14.91 5.84 -14.27
N ARG A 103 -13.71 5.98 -14.81
CA ARG A 103 -13.48 6.72 -16.06
C ARG A 103 -13.85 5.92 -17.31
N ILE A 104 -13.80 4.59 -17.24
CA ILE A 104 -14.07 3.70 -18.38
C ILE A 104 -15.56 3.41 -18.51
N PHE A 105 -16.25 3.21 -17.39
CA PHE A 105 -17.66 2.85 -17.39
C PHE A 105 -18.55 4.09 -17.39
N PRO A 106 -19.64 4.11 -18.22
CA PRO A 106 -20.63 5.18 -18.15
C PRO A 106 -21.32 5.20 -16.79
N ALA A 107 -21.84 6.38 -16.41
CA ALA A 107 -22.41 6.64 -15.08
C ALA A 107 -23.50 5.63 -14.67
N GLU A 108 -24.31 5.17 -15.64
CA GLU A 108 -25.39 4.20 -15.40
C GLU A 108 -24.87 2.81 -15.00
N LYS A 109 -23.66 2.45 -15.44
CA LYS A 109 -23.01 1.16 -15.14
C LYS A 109 -21.99 1.23 -13.99
N ALA A 110 -21.68 2.42 -13.50
CA ALA A 110 -20.71 2.64 -12.43
C ALA A 110 -21.02 1.84 -11.15
N PRO A 111 -22.28 1.77 -10.66
CA PRO A 111 -22.60 0.97 -9.47
C PRO A 111 -22.29 -0.51 -9.63
N ALA A 112 -22.59 -1.09 -10.79
CA ALA A 112 -22.30 -2.50 -11.07
C ALA A 112 -20.79 -2.75 -11.17
N ALA A 113 -20.04 -1.84 -11.79
CA ALA A 113 -18.60 -1.92 -11.90
C ALA A 113 -17.91 -1.83 -10.51
N ILE A 114 -18.34 -0.91 -9.65
CA ILE A 114 -17.86 -0.81 -8.26
C ILE A 114 -18.24 -2.05 -7.46
N GLY A 115 -19.44 -2.59 -7.63
CA GLY A 115 -19.88 -3.82 -6.99
C GLY A 115 -18.97 -5.00 -7.33
N LEU A 116 -18.65 -5.18 -8.61
CA LEU A 116 -17.72 -6.22 -9.07
C LEU A 116 -16.29 -6.01 -8.52
N TRP A 117 -15.79 -4.75 -8.52
CA TRP A 117 -14.51 -4.41 -7.94
C TRP A 117 -14.46 -4.72 -6.43
N SER A 118 -15.52 -4.40 -5.69
CA SER A 118 -15.62 -4.71 -4.26
C SER A 118 -15.66 -6.23 -4.00
N MET A 119 -16.32 -7.01 -4.85
CA MET A 119 -16.32 -8.48 -4.75
C MET A 119 -14.90 -9.04 -4.89
N THR A 120 -14.10 -8.53 -5.82
CA THR A 120 -12.71 -9.00 -5.97
C THR A 120 -11.84 -8.70 -4.74
N THR A 121 -12.07 -7.57 -4.07
CA THR A 121 -11.36 -7.23 -2.83
C THR A 121 -11.78 -8.08 -1.65
N LEU A 122 -13.03 -8.55 -1.60
CA LEU A 122 -13.53 -9.44 -0.54
C LEU A 122 -13.05 -10.90 -0.70
N VAL A 123 -12.81 -11.35 -1.93
CA VAL A 123 -12.31 -12.70 -2.20
C VAL A 123 -10.86 -12.88 -1.78
N ALA A 124 -10.05 -11.83 -1.88
CA ALA A 124 -8.62 -11.89 -1.59
C ALA A 124 -8.28 -12.34 -0.14
N PRO A 125 -8.95 -11.86 0.93
CA PRO A 125 -8.72 -12.34 2.30
C PRO A 125 -9.05 -13.81 2.52
N VAL A 126 -9.97 -14.38 1.72
CA VAL A 126 -10.34 -15.80 1.79
C VAL A 126 -9.32 -16.66 1.06
N LEU A 127 -8.92 -16.25 -0.13
CA LEU A 127 -7.95 -17.02 -0.94
C LEU A 127 -6.51 -16.90 -0.39
N GLY A 128 -6.18 -15.79 0.27
CA GLY A 128 -4.83 -15.54 0.78
C GLY A 128 -4.30 -16.65 1.68
N PRO A 129 -4.97 -16.99 2.78
CA PRO A 129 -4.54 -18.06 3.68
C PRO A 129 -4.44 -19.42 3.00
N ILE A 130 -5.38 -19.75 2.09
CA ILE A 130 -5.37 -21.03 1.36
C ILE A 130 -4.15 -21.11 0.45
N LEU A 131 -3.92 -20.08 -0.36
CA LEU A 131 -2.77 -20.03 -1.27
C LEU A 131 -1.43 -19.92 -0.51
N GLY A 132 -1.40 -19.12 0.56
CA GLY A 132 -0.20 -18.96 1.37
C GLY A 132 0.23 -20.23 2.05
N GLY A 133 -0.72 -20.94 2.68
CA GLY A 133 -0.47 -22.25 3.29
C GLY A 133 0.02 -23.26 2.24
N TYR A 134 -0.71 -23.42 1.15
CA TYR A 134 -0.34 -24.35 0.07
C TYR A 134 1.05 -24.07 -0.52
N LEU A 135 1.36 -22.81 -0.83
CA LEU A 135 2.65 -22.46 -1.40
C LEU A 135 3.83 -22.67 -0.42
N CYS A 136 3.62 -22.41 0.87
CA CYS A 136 4.64 -22.63 1.89
C CYS A 136 4.88 -24.12 2.19
N GLU A 137 3.83 -24.97 2.15
CA GLU A 137 3.92 -26.40 2.44
C GLU A 137 4.47 -27.20 1.26
N GLU A 138 3.97 -26.96 0.03
CA GLU A 138 4.33 -27.75 -1.15
C GLU A 138 5.60 -27.25 -1.85
N TYR A 139 5.94 -25.96 -1.74
CA TYR A 139 7.09 -25.38 -2.40
C TYR A 139 8.06 -24.74 -1.39
N SER A 140 7.92 -23.43 -1.19
CA SER A 140 8.70 -22.64 -0.23
C SER A 140 8.13 -21.24 -0.11
N TRP A 141 8.41 -20.52 0.98
CA TRP A 141 7.88 -19.18 1.22
C TRP A 141 8.19 -18.15 0.11
N PRO A 142 9.31 -18.15 -0.65
CA PRO A 142 9.51 -17.17 -1.72
C PRO A 142 8.45 -17.20 -2.82
N TRP A 143 7.79 -18.33 -3.03
CA TRP A 143 6.75 -18.46 -4.05
C TRP A 143 5.53 -17.61 -3.78
N ILE A 144 5.26 -17.24 -2.51
CA ILE A 144 4.17 -16.32 -2.18
C ILE A 144 4.36 -14.93 -2.82
N PHE A 145 5.61 -14.55 -3.06
CA PHE A 145 5.98 -13.31 -3.75
C PHE A 145 6.09 -13.49 -5.27
N TYR A 146 6.62 -14.62 -5.73
CA TYR A 146 6.77 -14.86 -7.17
C TYR A 146 5.44 -14.98 -7.90
N ILE A 147 4.36 -15.43 -7.25
CA ILE A 147 3.02 -15.52 -7.84
C ILE A 147 2.49 -14.14 -8.29
N ASN A 148 2.93 -13.06 -7.64
CA ASN A 148 2.54 -11.71 -7.99
C ASN A 148 3.19 -11.23 -9.29
N LEU A 149 4.35 -11.78 -9.68
CA LEU A 149 5.14 -11.29 -10.81
C LEU A 149 4.40 -11.43 -12.16
N PRO A 150 3.91 -12.62 -12.56
CA PRO A 150 3.16 -12.75 -13.81
C PRO A 150 1.86 -11.94 -13.82
N ILE A 151 1.20 -11.84 -12.67
CA ILE A 151 -0.03 -11.06 -12.53
C ILE A 151 0.26 -9.56 -12.70
N ALA A 152 1.28 -9.04 -12.00
CA ALA A 152 1.67 -7.64 -12.07
C ALA A 152 2.12 -7.24 -13.49
N LEU A 153 2.96 -8.05 -14.14
CA LEU A 153 3.41 -7.80 -15.50
C LEU A 153 2.26 -7.86 -16.53
N GLY A 154 1.39 -8.86 -16.40
CA GLY A 154 0.19 -8.99 -17.23
C GLY A 154 -0.74 -7.80 -17.07
N CYS A 155 -1.06 -7.42 -15.82
CA CYS A 155 -1.90 -6.25 -15.52
C CYS A 155 -1.25 -4.94 -15.99
N ALA A 156 0.06 -4.76 -15.83
CA ALA A 156 0.76 -3.57 -16.30
C ALA A 156 0.69 -3.47 -17.83
N PHE A 157 0.95 -4.57 -18.54
CA PHE A 157 0.90 -4.61 -20.01
C PHE A 157 -0.51 -4.36 -20.56
N ILE A 158 -1.50 -5.08 -20.04
CA ILE A 158 -2.90 -4.93 -20.46
C ILE A 158 -3.41 -3.54 -20.06
N GLY A 159 -3.10 -3.11 -18.84
CA GLY A 159 -3.46 -1.78 -18.33
C GLY A 159 -2.93 -0.68 -19.23
N TRP A 160 -1.65 -0.73 -19.61
CA TRP A 160 -1.10 0.24 -20.55
C TRP A 160 -1.83 0.23 -21.90
N ARG A 161 -2.03 -0.94 -22.49
CA ARG A 161 -2.68 -1.08 -23.80
C ARG A 161 -4.11 -0.55 -23.82
N LEU A 162 -4.88 -0.80 -22.77
CA LEU A 162 -6.30 -0.44 -22.72
C LEU A 162 -6.54 0.97 -22.19
N LEU A 163 -5.75 1.42 -21.20
CA LEU A 163 -6.03 2.61 -20.41
C LEU A 163 -5.33 3.87 -20.92
N GLN A 164 -4.25 3.76 -21.74
CA GLN A 164 -3.47 4.93 -22.18
C GLN A 164 -4.31 6.05 -22.83
N ARG A 165 -5.43 5.69 -23.47
CA ARG A 165 -6.37 6.65 -24.08
C ARG A 165 -7.24 7.42 -23.07
N TYR A 166 -7.28 6.96 -21.82
CA TYR A 166 -8.05 7.59 -20.73
C TYR A 166 -7.16 8.45 -19.83
N GLU A 167 -5.94 8.73 -20.24
CA GLU A 167 -5.04 9.61 -19.48
C GLU A 167 -5.61 11.04 -19.44
N ALA A 168 -5.62 11.61 -18.22
CA ALA A 168 -6.09 12.99 -18.04
C ALA A 168 -4.96 13.99 -18.31
N PRO A 169 -5.30 15.27 -18.62
CA PRO A 169 -4.31 16.34 -18.71
C PRO A 169 -3.49 16.45 -17.43
N LEU A 170 -2.18 16.63 -17.57
CA LEU A 170 -1.25 16.73 -16.45
C LEU A 170 -1.34 18.11 -15.79
N ILE A 171 -1.43 18.13 -14.48
CA ILE A 171 -1.41 19.34 -13.67
C ILE A 171 -0.07 19.38 -12.92
N ARG A 172 0.80 20.33 -13.25
CA ARG A 172 2.14 20.46 -12.67
C ARG A 172 2.13 21.29 -11.40
N ASN A 173 1.43 20.85 -10.38
CA ASN A 173 1.52 21.48 -9.07
C ASN A 173 2.85 21.11 -8.38
N PRO A 174 3.50 22.06 -7.67
CA PRO A 174 4.65 21.75 -6.85
C PRO A 174 4.26 20.78 -5.74
N ILE A 175 5.21 19.98 -5.25
CA ILE A 175 4.96 19.10 -4.12
C ILE A 175 5.01 19.92 -2.83
N ASP A 176 4.00 19.79 -1.99
CA ASP A 176 4.04 20.28 -0.63
C ASP A 176 4.93 19.37 0.22
N ARG A 177 6.17 19.82 0.45
CA ARG A 177 7.17 19.06 1.21
C ARG A 177 6.83 18.98 2.70
N ILE A 178 6.21 20.02 3.25
CA ILE A 178 5.87 20.09 4.68
C ILE A 178 4.68 19.17 4.94
N GLY A 179 3.62 19.28 4.14
CA GLY A 179 2.49 18.37 4.21
C GLY A 179 2.91 16.91 4.04
N LEU A 180 3.86 16.63 3.12
CA LEU A 180 4.40 15.28 2.95
C LEU A 180 5.11 14.76 4.20
N VAL A 181 5.99 15.56 4.82
CA VAL A 181 6.70 15.15 6.04
C VAL A 181 5.69 14.93 7.18
N LEU A 182 4.74 15.83 7.37
CA LEU A 182 3.69 15.69 8.37
C LEU A 182 2.87 14.41 8.14
N LEU A 183 2.49 14.15 6.88
CA LEU A 183 1.76 12.94 6.49
C LEU A 183 2.55 11.68 6.87
N VAL A 184 3.83 11.60 6.48
CA VAL A 184 4.70 10.45 6.78
C VAL A 184 4.80 10.23 8.28
N VAL A 185 4.99 11.31 9.06
CA VAL A 185 5.17 11.22 10.51
C VAL A 185 3.91 10.72 11.20
N TRP A 186 2.75 11.36 10.96
CA TRP A 186 1.55 10.97 11.69
C TRP A 186 0.95 9.63 11.24
N VAL A 187 0.95 9.35 9.93
CA VAL A 187 0.47 8.05 9.41
C VAL A 187 1.39 6.92 9.84
N GLY A 188 2.72 7.13 9.72
CA GLY A 188 3.70 6.14 10.17
C GLY A 188 3.61 5.85 11.66
N ALA A 189 3.52 6.89 12.50
CA ALA A 189 3.36 6.73 13.95
C ALA A 189 2.02 6.02 14.30
N LEU A 190 0.92 6.38 13.65
CA LEU A 190 -0.38 5.75 13.87
C LEU A 190 -0.35 4.28 13.47
N GLN A 191 0.18 3.96 12.29
CA GLN A 191 0.26 2.60 11.80
C GLN A 191 1.12 1.72 12.71
N LEU A 192 2.31 2.21 13.10
CA LEU A 192 3.18 1.50 14.05
C LEU A 192 2.50 1.30 15.40
N MET A 193 1.79 2.30 15.91
CA MET A 193 1.03 2.19 17.16
C MET A 193 -0.02 1.09 17.08
N LEU A 194 -0.76 1.02 15.96
CA LEU A 194 -1.82 0.02 15.78
C LEU A 194 -1.26 -1.39 15.60
N ASP A 195 -0.16 -1.56 14.86
CA ASP A 195 0.45 -2.85 14.61
C ASP A 195 1.16 -3.42 15.85
N GLU A 196 1.92 -2.58 16.56
CA GLU A 196 2.69 -3.01 17.75
C GLU A 196 1.90 -2.94 19.05
N GLY A 197 0.73 -2.30 19.04
CA GLY A 197 -0.08 -2.08 20.23
C GLY A 197 -0.36 -3.36 21.02
N LYS A 198 -0.73 -4.43 20.31
CA LYS A 198 -0.99 -5.74 20.94
C LYS A 198 0.26 -6.38 21.53
N ASN A 199 1.41 -6.23 20.89
CA ASN A 199 2.68 -6.82 21.32
C ASN A 199 3.29 -6.10 22.53
N LEU A 200 2.94 -4.82 22.72
CA LEU A 200 3.49 -3.93 23.74
C LEU A 200 2.46 -3.52 24.81
N ASP A 201 1.37 -4.30 24.97
CA ASP A 201 0.31 -4.04 25.96
C ASP A 201 -0.32 -2.65 25.87
N TRP A 202 -0.46 -2.15 24.64
CA TRP A 202 -1.11 -0.88 24.34
C TRP A 202 -0.58 0.29 25.20
N PHE A 203 -1.46 1.07 25.80
CA PHE A 203 -1.13 2.28 26.56
C PHE A 203 -0.41 2.01 27.90
N ALA A 204 -0.15 0.76 28.26
CA ALA A 204 0.77 0.42 29.35
C ALA A 204 2.23 0.63 28.95
N SER A 205 2.53 0.62 27.65
CA SER A 205 3.87 0.87 27.11
C SER A 205 4.10 2.36 26.83
N GLY A 206 5.20 2.91 27.35
CA GLY A 206 5.63 4.27 27.06
C GLY A 206 5.91 4.50 25.56
N GLN A 207 6.30 3.48 24.80
CA GLN A 207 6.53 3.55 23.36
C GLN A 207 5.21 3.77 22.61
N ILE A 208 4.16 3.03 22.95
CA ILE A 208 2.83 3.19 22.34
C ILE A 208 2.23 4.55 22.67
N VAL A 209 2.39 5.02 23.92
CA VAL A 209 1.97 6.37 24.31
C VAL A 209 2.71 7.44 23.51
N ALA A 210 4.02 7.31 23.35
CA ALA A 210 4.81 8.23 22.53
C ALA A 210 4.35 8.25 21.07
N LEU A 211 4.12 7.07 20.45
CA LEU A 211 3.59 6.97 19.08
C LEU A 211 2.20 7.60 18.97
N ALA A 212 1.32 7.39 19.95
CA ALA A 212 0.00 8.01 19.98
C ALA A 212 0.07 9.54 20.02
N VAL A 213 0.96 10.08 20.86
CA VAL A 213 1.17 11.54 20.99
C VAL A 213 1.74 12.11 19.69
N VAL A 214 2.74 11.46 19.10
CA VAL A 214 3.33 11.87 17.79
C VAL A 214 2.27 11.82 16.69
N ALA A 215 1.46 10.75 16.62
CA ALA A 215 0.39 10.62 15.64
C ALA A 215 -0.66 11.73 15.81
N LEU A 216 -1.09 12.01 17.02
CA LEU A 216 -2.09 13.05 17.31
C LEU A 216 -1.57 14.45 16.98
N ILE A 217 -0.38 14.80 17.45
CA ILE A 217 0.22 16.12 17.19
C ILE A 217 0.50 16.27 15.69
N GLY A 218 1.07 15.25 15.05
CA GLY A 218 1.35 15.24 13.62
C GLY A 218 0.08 15.36 12.78
N PHE A 219 -1.00 14.68 13.17
CA PHE A 219 -2.31 14.77 12.51
C PHE A 219 -2.90 16.18 12.61
N VAL A 220 -2.92 16.78 13.82
CA VAL A 220 -3.43 18.15 14.01
C VAL A 220 -2.59 19.15 13.22
N ALA A 221 -1.26 19.03 13.26
CA ALA A 221 -0.38 19.88 12.49
C ALA A 221 -0.60 19.72 10.97
N PHE A 222 -0.79 18.48 10.49
CA PHE A 222 -1.11 18.18 9.11
C PHE A 222 -2.44 18.84 8.69
N LEU A 223 -3.52 18.69 9.48
CA LEU A 223 -4.79 19.33 9.19
C LEU A 223 -4.69 20.86 9.09
N ILE A 224 -3.99 21.49 10.05
CA ILE A 224 -3.77 22.93 10.04
C ILE A 224 -3.01 23.34 8.79
N TRP A 225 -1.94 22.61 8.44
CA TRP A 225 -1.13 22.89 7.28
C TRP A 225 -1.92 22.77 5.97
N GLU A 226 -2.59 21.63 5.74
CA GLU A 226 -3.37 21.34 4.52
C GLU A 226 -4.52 22.33 4.29
N LEU A 227 -5.11 22.88 5.36
CA LEU A 227 -6.16 23.89 5.25
C LEU A 227 -5.62 25.27 4.84
N HIS A 228 -4.33 25.57 5.09
CA HIS A 228 -3.71 26.86 4.81
C HIS A 228 -2.87 26.85 3.53
N ASP A 229 -2.29 25.73 3.13
CA ASP A 229 -1.45 25.63 1.94
C ASP A 229 -2.28 25.82 0.66
N PRO A 230 -1.81 26.63 -0.32
CA PRO A 230 -2.49 26.81 -1.62
C PRO A 230 -2.43 25.57 -2.53
N HIS A 231 -1.49 24.66 -2.30
CA HIS A 231 -1.28 23.45 -3.10
C HIS A 231 -1.21 22.18 -2.21
N PRO A 232 -2.25 21.90 -1.43
CA PRO A 232 -2.25 20.79 -0.48
C PRO A 232 -2.06 19.44 -1.17
N ILE A 233 -1.46 18.47 -0.46
CA ILE A 233 -1.36 17.08 -0.92
C ILE A 233 -2.74 16.43 -0.93
N VAL A 234 -3.51 16.68 0.13
CA VAL A 234 -4.88 16.21 0.28
C VAL A 234 -5.82 17.40 0.37
N ASP A 235 -6.59 17.64 -0.68
CA ASP A 235 -7.54 18.76 -0.69
C ASP A 235 -8.72 18.51 0.25
N LEU A 236 -8.56 18.91 1.52
CA LEU A 236 -9.59 18.78 2.54
C LEU A 236 -10.79 19.70 2.32
N ARG A 237 -10.68 20.68 1.41
CA ARG A 237 -11.78 21.60 1.09
C ARG A 237 -12.93 20.90 0.39
N VAL A 238 -12.68 19.73 -0.21
CA VAL A 238 -13.72 18.87 -0.81
C VAL A 238 -14.80 18.45 0.18
N PHE A 239 -14.46 18.33 1.48
CA PHE A 239 -15.42 17.97 2.54
C PHE A 239 -16.26 19.15 3.05
N ARG A 240 -16.04 20.36 2.51
CA ARG A 240 -16.75 21.57 2.96
C ARG A 240 -18.07 21.80 2.22
N HIS A 241 -18.42 20.99 1.23
CA HIS A 241 -19.65 21.09 0.43
C HIS A 241 -20.62 19.96 0.71
#